data_d1f61511fd2444a7de8d74e7ab067c27
#
_entry.id   d1f61511fd2444a7de8d74e7ab067c27
#
_cell.length_a   1.000
_cell.length_b   1.000
_cell.length_c   1.000
_cell.angle_alpha   90.00
_cell.angle_beta   90.00
_cell.angle_gamma   90.00
#
_symmetry.space_group_name_H-M   'P 1'
#
loop_
_entity.id
_entity.type
_entity.pdbx_description
1 polymer ?
#
loop_
_entity_poly.entity_id
_entity_poly.type
_entity_poly.pdbx_seq_one_letter_code
_entity_poly.pdbx_strand_id
1 'polypeptide(L)'
;MTELESSLLLKLKLTLLFIIWTILAFSQGESLELAASLNTLSEIHSAKQSNELFVTGRSYLETGLSFTLKTDKSRWELFSNLGLISGASISDRIGDIYLASSIDTQNTFRMQNLWLGYENERQTIKIRIGNQAVDDLFMVSDRSNFFIHGAAAYVFTFSMNAPQWPVASFGLFSSLSLSTNQILSFGIYGSDPEVTDEFINTNGFQIRSNYTGALKIIEWQKTNDQNLLKLGFFSDNNRFGFYEGLTSSLIAFYAVKEGLLNASTSRTQLSYHLGFSLALNDQTAPINYDLRASIFAKPTAWKKEMTFALGYFYPHVNKNYLNDLHIRSESFGELSVSLLMNKNMTFQLSTQYIQGAGAIEGLNLDSSVLGVARLYFSL
;
A
#
# COMPACT_ATOMS: atom_id res chain seq x y z
N MET A 1 -32.15 16.53 10.67
CA MET A 1 -30.92 16.34 11.45
C MET A 1 -31.34 15.63 12.72
N THR A 2 -30.97 14.38 12.87
CA THR A 2 -31.37 13.55 14.02
C THR A 2 -30.56 13.97 15.26
N GLU A 3 -31.05 13.70 16.48
CA GLU A 3 -30.32 13.97 17.73
C GLU A 3 -28.93 13.33 17.74
N LEU A 4 -28.75 12.21 17.04
CA LEU A 4 -27.47 11.51 16.88
C LEU A 4 -26.47 12.33 16.07
N GLU A 5 -26.90 12.97 14.99
CA GLU A 5 -26.04 13.82 14.14
C GLU A 5 -25.59 15.08 14.87
N SER A 6 -26.50 15.68 15.68
CA SER A 6 -26.16 16.85 16.49
C SER A 6 -25.16 16.53 17.60
N SER A 7 -25.27 15.34 18.23
CA SER A 7 -24.33 14.87 19.25
C SER A 7 -22.95 14.57 18.67
N LEU A 8 -22.88 13.95 17.48
CA LEU A 8 -21.61 13.63 16.81
C LEU A 8 -20.89 14.92 16.36
N LEU A 9 -21.64 15.86 15.77
CA LEU A 9 -21.11 17.17 15.35
C LEU A 9 -20.59 17.99 16.53
N LEU A 10 -21.27 17.93 17.67
CA LEU A 10 -20.85 18.59 18.90
C LEU A 10 -19.57 17.97 19.47
N LYS A 11 -19.47 16.64 19.49
CA LYS A 11 -18.26 15.91 19.93
C LYS A 11 -17.07 16.23 19.02
N LEU A 12 -17.27 16.26 17.70
CA LEU A 12 -16.23 16.62 16.74
C LEU A 12 -15.75 18.07 16.95
N LYS A 13 -16.66 19.03 17.13
CA LYS A 13 -16.33 20.43 17.42
C LYS A 13 -15.57 20.59 18.74
N LEU A 14 -16.01 19.89 19.80
CA LEU A 14 -15.34 19.92 21.10
C LEU A 14 -13.95 19.29 21.04
N THR A 15 -13.79 18.20 20.35
CA THR A 15 -12.46 17.57 20.13
C THR A 15 -11.54 18.48 19.32
N LEU A 16 -12.06 19.09 18.26
CA LEU A 16 -11.29 20.04 17.46
C LEU A 16 -10.88 21.29 18.27
N LEU A 17 -11.82 21.84 19.06
CA LEU A 17 -11.56 22.97 19.97
C LEU A 17 -10.54 22.61 21.05
N PHE A 18 -10.62 21.41 21.62
CA PHE A 18 -9.66 20.92 22.60
C PHE A 18 -8.26 20.75 21.98
N ILE A 19 -8.17 20.21 20.77
CA ILE A 19 -6.90 20.09 20.03
C ILE A 19 -6.34 21.49 19.75
N ILE A 20 -7.15 22.44 19.24
CA ILE A 20 -6.74 23.81 18.97
C ILE A 20 -6.30 24.50 20.26
N TRP A 21 -7.05 24.34 21.34
CA TRP A 21 -6.70 24.93 22.64
C TRP A 21 -5.42 24.36 23.23
N THR A 22 -5.22 23.04 23.11
CA THR A 22 -3.99 22.36 23.51
C THR A 22 -2.78 22.87 22.72
N ILE A 23 -2.97 23.03 21.39
CA ILE A 23 -1.95 23.57 20.48
C ILE A 23 -1.61 25.04 20.87
N LEU A 24 -2.62 25.87 21.15
CA LEU A 24 -2.43 27.27 21.53
C LEU A 24 -1.83 27.43 22.94
N ALA A 25 -2.11 26.52 23.87
CA ALA A 25 -1.57 26.55 25.22
C ALA A 25 -0.07 26.21 25.29
N PHE A 26 0.46 25.48 24.30
CA PHE A 26 1.88 25.11 24.22
C PHE A 26 2.74 26.07 23.39
N SER A 27 2.19 27.17 22.85
CA SER A 27 2.82 28.00 21.80
C SER A 27 3.88 29.03 22.26
N GLN A 28 4.48 28.90 23.42
CA GLN A 28 5.60 29.78 23.80
C GLN A 28 6.95 29.19 23.32
N GLY A 29 7.41 29.62 22.16
CA GLY A 29 8.70 29.20 21.57
C GLY A 29 8.60 28.09 20.53
N GLU A 30 7.40 27.76 20.04
CA GLU A 30 7.13 26.63 19.16
C GLU A 30 6.65 27.10 17.77
N SER A 31 6.97 26.34 16.72
CA SER A 31 6.45 26.58 15.38
C SER A 31 5.29 25.61 15.06
N LEU A 32 4.16 26.19 14.67
CA LEU A 32 3.01 25.43 14.13
C LEU A 32 3.02 25.52 12.61
N GLU A 33 3.02 24.38 11.94
CA GLU A 33 2.93 24.29 10.49
C GLU A 33 1.61 23.60 10.10
N LEU A 34 0.90 24.16 9.15
CA LEU A 34 -0.24 23.55 8.50
C LEU A 34 0.14 23.24 7.06
N ALA A 35 -0.03 22.01 6.63
CA ALA A 35 0.14 21.62 5.25
C ALA A 35 -1.10 20.92 4.72
N ALA A 36 -1.41 21.15 3.45
CA ALA A 36 -2.44 20.46 2.71
C ALA A 36 -1.83 19.83 1.46
N SER A 37 -2.33 18.67 1.08
CA SER A 37 -1.93 17.98 -0.14
C SER A 37 -3.14 17.60 -0.96
N LEU A 38 -2.94 17.53 -2.28
CA LEU A 38 -3.91 17.03 -3.24
C LEU A 38 -3.20 16.10 -4.21
N ASN A 39 -3.59 14.85 -4.24
CA ASN A 39 -3.09 13.86 -5.17
C ASN A 39 -4.24 13.39 -6.07
N THR A 40 -4.00 13.31 -7.36
CA THR A 40 -4.95 12.72 -8.30
C THR A 40 -4.25 11.71 -9.17
N LEU A 41 -4.95 10.64 -9.47
CA LEU A 41 -4.48 9.59 -10.35
C LEU A 41 -5.64 9.18 -11.25
N SER A 42 -5.44 9.18 -12.56
CA SER A 42 -6.44 8.78 -13.54
C SER A 42 -5.83 7.76 -14.49
N GLU A 43 -6.59 6.73 -14.80
CA GLU A 43 -6.18 5.62 -15.64
C GLU A 43 -7.19 5.33 -16.72
N ILE A 44 -6.65 4.88 -17.86
CA ILE A 44 -7.42 4.22 -18.92
C ILE A 44 -6.78 2.86 -19.14
N HIS A 45 -7.59 1.83 -19.03
CA HIS A 45 -7.20 0.44 -19.20
C HIS A 45 -7.77 -0.12 -20.50
N SER A 46 -6.98 -0.90 -21.20
CA SER A 46 -7.41 -1.73 -22.33
C SER A 46 -6.91 -3.15 -22.09
N ALA A 47 -7.80 -4.10 -21.97
CA ALA A 47 -7.46 -5.51 -21.75
C ALA A 47 -8.01 -6.39 -22.86
N LYS A 48 -7.20 -7.36 -23.30
CA LYS A 48 -7.62 -8.43 -24.19
C LYS A 48 -7.47 -9.76 -23.47
N GLN A 49 -8.58 -10.48 -23.35
CA GLN A 49 -8.64 -11.84 -22.82
C GLN A 49 -9.44 -12.71 -23.81
N SER A 50 -8.88 -13.84 -24.23
CA SER A 50 -9.44 -14.66 -25.30
C SER A 50 -9.69 -13.82 -26.59
N ASN A 51 -10.95 -13.68 -27.00
CA ASN A 51 -11.36 -12.88 -28.15
C ASN A 51 -12.07 -11.56 -27.77
N GLU A 52 -12.17 -11.26 -26.49
CA GLU A 52 -12.86 -10.06 -26.01
C GLU A 52 -11.87 -8.94 -25.72
N LEU A 53 -12.28 -7.71 -26.03
CA LEU A 53 -11.55 -6.48 -25.73
C LEU A 53 -12.39 -5.66 -24.75
N PHE A 54 -11.79 -5.32 -23.60
CA PHE A 54 -12.39 -4.48 -22.59
C PHE A 54 -11.67 -3.14 -22.55
N VAL A 55 -12.40 -2.07 -22.35
CA VAL A 55 -11.85 -0.74 -22.08
C VAL A 55 -12.55 -0.16 -20.86
N THR A 56 -11.79 0.28 -19.86
CA THR A 56 -12.31 0.89 -18.64
C THR A 56 -11.52 2.12 -18.29
N GLY A 57 -12.09 2.96 -17.42
CA GLY A 57 -11.40 4.12 -16.86
C GLY A 57 -11.60 4.17 -15.35
N ARG A 58 -10.57 4.59 -14.63
CA ARG A 58 -10.59 4.69 -13.19
C ARG A 58 -9.86 5.93 -12.70
N SER A 59 -10.32 6.50 -11.60
CA SER A 59 -9.71 7.68 -11.00
C SER A 59 -9.65 7.57 -9.49
N TYR A 60 -8.60 8.10 -8.92
CA TYR A 60 -8.38 8.28 -7.52
C TYR A 60 -8.09 9.75 -7.21
N LEU A 61 -8.73 10.27 -6.20
CA LEU A 61 -8.50 11.60 -5.65
C LEU A 61 -8.20 11.46 -4.16
N GLU A 62 -7.12 12.05 -3.71
CA GLU A 62 -6.76 12.11 -2.29
C GLU A 62 -6.53 13.55 -1.86
N THR A 63 -7.06 13.90 -0.70
CA THR A 63 -6.75 15.17 -0.03
C THR A 63 -6.20 14.86 1.36
N GLY A 64 -5.07 15.47 1.69
CA GLY A 64 -4.42 15.33 3.00
C GLY A 64 -4.34 16.64 3.74
N LEU A 65 -4.42 16.56 5.07
CA LEU A 65 -4.18 17.68 5.99
C LEU A 65 -3.21 17.21 7.07
N SER A 66 -2.18 18.01 7.35
CA SER A 66 -1.27 17.78 8.45
C SER A 66 -1.10 19.03 9.28
N PHE A 67 -1.15 18.85 10.59
CA PHE A 67 -0.84 19.87 11.61
C PHE A 67 0.43 19.42 12.32
N THR A 68 1.51 20.16 12.17
CA THR A 68 2.79 19.84 12.79
C THR A 68 3.15 20.88 13.84
N LEU A 69 3.38 20.42 15.06
CA LEU A 69 3.91 21.21 16.15
C LEU A 69 5.38 20.81 16.37
N LYS A 70 6.29 21.76 16.21
CA LYS A 70 7.72 21.57 16.47
C LYS A 70 8.13 22.30 17.73
N THR A 71 8.74 21.55 18.63
CA THR A 71 9.41 22.06 19.84
C THR A 71 10.92 21.85 19.72
N ASP A 72 11.70 22.41 20.64
CA ASP A 72 13.15 22.17 20.71
C ASP A 72 13.51 20.68 20.92
N LYS A 73 12.58 19.87 21.43
CA LYS A 73 12.85 18.47 21.82
C LYS A 73 12.09 17.44 21.04
N SER A 74 11.07 17.85 20.27
CA SER A 74 10.17 16.90 19.60
C SER A 74 9.39 17.54 18.49
N ARG A 75 8.87 16.69 17.59
CA ARG A 75 7.88 17.02 16.58
C ARG A 75 6.65 16.16 16.82
N TRP A 76 5.49 16.82 16.86
CA TRP A 76 4.18 16.16 16.89
C TRP A 76 3.46 16.44 15.59
N GLU A 77 2.73 15.47 15.09
CA GLU A 77 2.01 15.61 13.84
C GLU A 77 0.63 14.95 13.96
N LEU A 78 -0.42 15.69 13.67
CA LEU A 78 -1.77 15.15 13.44
C LEU A 78 -2.00 15.13 11.94
N PHE A 79 -2.23 13.97 11.39
CA PHE A 79 -2.46 13.78 9.96
C PHE A 79 -3.80 13.13 9.69
N SER A 80 -4.47 13.56 8.63
CA SER A 80 -5.66 12.91 8.09
C SER A 80 -5.69 13.04 6.58
N ASN A 81 -6.14 12.00 5.88
CA ASN A 81 -6.45 12.05 4.46
C ASN A 81 -7.78 11.41 4.12
N LEU A 82 -8.39 11.92 3.06
CA LEU A 82 -9.62 11.41 2.47
C LEU A 82 -9.32 10.94 1.05
N GLY A 83 -9.81 9.77 0.69
CA GLY A 83 -9.68 9.20 -0.63
C GLY A 83 -11.03 8.95 -1.30
N LEU A 84 -11.13 9.30 -2.57
CA LEU A 84 -12.24 8.99 -3.47
C LEU A 84 -11.72 8.12 -4.60
N ILE A 85 -12.30 6.93 -4.76
CA ILE A 85 -12.04 6.04 -5.89
C ILE A 85 -13.32 5.90 -6.70
N SER A 86 -13.23 6.06 -8.01
CA SER A 86 -14.37 5.99 -8.92
C SER A 86 -13.97 5.44 -10.27
N GLY A 87 -14.88 4.69 -10.89
CA GLY A 87 -14.70 4.11 -12.21
C GLY A 87 -15.01 2.61 -12.27
N ALA A 88 -14.77 2.01 -13.42
CA ALA A 88 -14.99 0.59 -13.63
C ALA A 88 -13.68 -0.20 -13.41
N SER A 89 -13.74 -1.29 -12.64
CA SER A 89 -12.63 -2.20 -12.41
C SER A 89 -12.32 -2.99 -13.69
N ILE A 90 -11.04 -3.06 -14.04
CA ILE A 90 -10.57 -3.96 -15.08
C ILE A 90 -10.34 -5.36 -14.51
N SER A 91 -9.93 -5.45 -13.26
CA SER A 91 -9.70 -6.72 -12.53
C SER A 91 -10.98 -7.54 -12.43
N ASP A 92 -12.13 -6.91 -12.17
CA ASP A 92 -13.44 -7.59 -12.18
C ASP A 92 -13.79 -8.19 -13.57
N ARG A 93 -13.20 -7.65 -14.64
CA ARG A 93 -13.45 -8.12 -16.01
C ARG A 93 -12.57 -9.29 -16.40
N ILE A 94 -11.30 -9.25 -15.99
CA ILE A 94 -10.33 -10.28 -16.35
C ILE A 94 -10.17 -11.37 -15.28
N GLY A 95 -10.70 -11.12 -14.07
CA GLY A 95 -10.70 -12.08 -12.97
C GLY A 95 -9.33 -12.25 -12.32
N ASP A 96 -8.44 -11.25 -12.37
CA ASP A 96 -7.16 -11.31 -11.69
C ASP A 96 -7.31 -11.06 -10.19
N ILE A 97 -6.46 -11.73 -9.41
CA ILE A 97 -6.53 -11.72 -7.94
C ILE A 97 -5.83 -10.50 -7.35
N TYR A 98 -4.81 -10.00 -8.04
CA TYR A 98 -3.83 -9.07 -7.47
C TYR A 98 -3.95 -7.65 -8.01
N LEU A 99 -5.07 -7.32 -8.61
CA LEU A 99 -5.40 -6.00 -9.12
C LEU A 99 -4.45 -5.50 -10.22
N ALA A 100 -4.90 -5.55 -11.45
CA ALA A 100 -4.21 -5.04 -12.64
C ALA A 100 -3.76 -3.58 -12.51
N SER A 101 -4.33 -2.85 -11.56
CA SER A 101 -3.88 -1.54 -11.13
C SER A 101 -3.90 -1.42 -9.61
N SER A 102 -2.93 -0.72 -9.04
CA SER A 102 -2.86 -0.41 -7.61
C SER A 102 -4.05 0.39 -7.06
N ILE A 103 -4.88 1.00 -7.93
CA ILE A 103 -6.13 1.66 -7.55
C ILE A 103 -7.38 0.89 -7.96
N ASP A 104 -7.24 -0.32 -8.46
CA ASP A 104 -8.36 -1.14 -8.95
C ASP A 104 -9.04 -1.88 -7.78
N THR A 105 -9.81 -1.14 -7.01
CA THR A 105 -10.62 -1.60 -5.89
C THR A 105 -12.05 -1.07 -6.07
N GLN A 106 -12.94 -1.35 -5.17
CA GLN A 106 -14.31 -0.86 -5.25
C GLN A 106 -14.41 0.67 -5.20
N ASN A 107 -15.45 1.22 -5.82
CA ASN A 107 -15.76 2.64 -5.73
C ASN A 107 -16.04 3.02 -4.27
N THR A 108 -15.30 3.97 -3.74
CA THR A 108 -15.42 4.35 -2.33
C THR A 108 -15.03 5.81 -2.09
N PHE A 109 -15.67 6.44 -1.10
CA PHE A 109 -15.23 7.70 -0.51
C PHE A 109 -15.03 7.50 0.97
N ARG A 110 -13.79 7.67 1.47
CA ARG A 110 -13.47 7.33 2.85
C ARG A 110 -12.29 8.11 3.43
N MET A 111 -12.26 8.19 4.74
CA MET A 111 -11.06 8.55 5.50
C MET A 111 -10.12 7.33 5.50
N GLN A 112 -8.94 7.49 4.87
CA GLN A 112 -7.95 6.43 4.79
C GLN A 112 -7.04 6.43 6.01
N ASN A 113 -6.57 7.61 6.41
CA ASN A 113 -5.70 7.75 7.56
C ASN A 113 -6.22 8.84 8.51
N LEU A 114 -6.06 8.60 9.81
CA LEU A 114 -6.18 9.59 10.88
C LEU A 114 -5.30 9.16 12.05
N TRP A 115 -4.14 9.76 12.19
CA TRP A 115 -3.19 9.39 13.23
C TRP A 115 -2.50 10.58 13.88
N LEU A 116 -2.03 10.37 15.11
CA LEU A 116 -1.13 11.25 15.85
C LEU A 116 0.28 10.65 15.84
N GLY A 117 1.25 11.43 15.38
CA GLY A 117 2.66 11.09 15.32
C GLY A 117 3.49 11.85 16.33
N TYR A 118 4.55 11.21 16.79
CA TYR A 118 5.60 11.77 17.61
C TYR A 118 6.97 11.42 17.05
N GLU A 119 7.87 12.38 17.01
CA GLU A 119 9.27 12.20 16.65
C GLU A 119 10.15 12.98 17.65
N ASN A 120 11.17 12.33 18.20
CA ASN A 120 12.09 13.02 19.10
C ASN A 120 13.05 13.95 18.33
N GLU A 121 13.70 14.89 19.01
CA GLU A 121 14.62 15.88 18.43
C GLU A 121 15.69 15.25 17.52
N ARG A 122 16.27 14.12 17.92
CA ARG A 122 17.32 13.42 17.17
C ARG A 122 16.77 12.57 16.02
N GLN A 123 15.47 12.56 15.82
CA GLN A 123 14.77 11.72 14.81
C GLN A 123 15.10 10.22 14.92
N THR A 124 15.53 9.79 16.12
CA THR A 124 15.88 8.39 16.38
C THR A 124 14.68 7.54 16.76
N ILE A 125 13.62 8.15 17.28
CA ILE A 125 12.40 7.49 17.69
C ILE A 125 11.23 8.17 16.99
N LYS A 126 10.40 7.36 16.30
CA LYS A 126 9.11 7.79 15.73
C LYS A 126 8.02 6.87 16.25
N ILE A 127 6.87 7.45 16.60
CA ILE A 127 5.69 6.71 17.04
C ILE A 127 4.49 7.29 16.30
N ARG A 128 3.57 6.43 15.85
CA ARG A 128 2.25 6.83 15.32
C ARG A 128 1.17 5.98 15.97
N ILE A 129 0.07 6.61 16.32
CA ILE A 129 -1.11 5.95 16.86
C ILE A 129 -2.35 6.47 16.15
N GLY A 130 -3.23 5.60 15.72
CA GLY A 130 -4.49 5.96 15.05
C GLY A 130 -4.82 5.01 13.92
N ASN A 131 -5.76 5.44 13.07
CA ASN A 131 -6.17 4.72 11.88
C ASN A 131 -5.12 4.91 10.78
N GLN A 132 -4.48 3.83 10.34
CA GLN A 132 -3.38 3.89 9.37
C GLN A 132 -3.25 2.59 8.58
N ALA A 133 -2.85 2.69 7.33
CA ALA A 133 -2.56 1.54 6.49
C ALA A 133 -1.14 1.03 6.78
N VAL A 134 -0.97 -0.29 6.82
CA VAL A 134 0.33 -0.91 7.15
C VAL A 134 1.32 -0.78 6.01
N ASP A 135 0.83 -0.83 4.77
CA ASP A 135 1.61 -0.70 3.55
C ASP A 135 2.16 0.73 3.31
N ASP A 136 1.70 1.73 4.06
CA ASP A 136 2.33 3.06 4.11
C ASP A 136 3.66 3.06 4.89
N LEU A 137 3.91 2.06 5.72
CA LEU A 137 4.98 2.05 6.73
C LEU A 137 5.95 0.88 6.61
N PHE A 138 5.45 -0.28 6.18
CA PHE A 138 6.22 -1.51 6.05
C PHE A 138 6.25 -1.97 4.59
N MET A 139 7.30 -2.67 4.21
CA MET A 139 7.48 -3.20 2.85
C MET A 139 7.62 -2.13 1.75
N VAL A 140 7.55 -0.85 2.10
CA VAL A 140 7.57 0.27 1.14
C VAL A 140 8.82 0.23 0.28
N SER A 141 8.63 0.42 -1.02
CA SER A 141 9.69 0.50 -2.01
C SER A 141 9.38 1.63 -3.00
N ASP A 142 10.26 2.62 -3.10
CA ASP A 142 10.10 3.70 -4.09
C ASP A 142 10.14 3.16 -5.53
N ARG A 143 10.76 2.02 -5.75
CA ARG A 143 10.84 1.38 -7.08
C ARG A 143 9.52 0.73 -7.49
N SER A 144 8.68 0.36 -6.54
CA SER A 144 7.33 -0.15 -6.82
C SER A 144 6.47 0.84 -7.58
N ASN A 145 6.68 2.14 -7.35
CA ASN A 145 5.93 3.22 -7.99
C ASN A 145 6.13 3.32 -9.51
N PHE A 146 7.14 2.62 -10.07
CA PHE A 146 7.31 2.52 -11.51
C PHE A 146 6.42 1.47 -12.17
N PHE A 147 5.66 0.70 -11.40
CA PHE A 147 4.67 -0.25 -11.88
C PHE A 147 3.26 0.23 -11.57
N ILE A 148 2.32 -0.18 -12.40
CA ILE A 148 0.89 0.11 -12.23
C ILE A 148 0.20 -1.03 -11.48
N HIS A 149 0.63 -2.27 -11.74
CA HIS A 149 0.04 -3.45 -11.15
C HIS A 149 0.16 -3.45 -9.62
N GLY A 150 -0.93 -3.74 -8.93
CA GLY A 150 -0.98 -3.77 -7.47
C GLY A 150 0.01 -4.74 -6.82
N ALA A 151 0.33 -5.83 -7.53
CA ALA A 151 1.32 -6.82 -7.12
C ALA A 151 2.73 -6.26 -6.86
N ALA A 152 3.08 -5.12 -7.44
CA ALA A 152 4.39 -4.50 -7.22
C ALA A 152 4.49 -3.79 -5.87
N ALA A 153 3.36 -3.39 -5.28
CA ALA A 153 3.33 -2.52 -4.12
C ALA A 153 3.74 -3.23 -2.80
N TYR A 154 3.34 -4.49 -2.60
CA TYR A 154 3.54 -5.19 -1.33
C TYR A 154 3.69 -6.71 -1.51
N VAL A 155 4.11 -7.42 -0.45
CA VAL A 155 4.27 -8.88 -0.47
C VAL A 155 2.92 -9.60 -0.43
N PHE A 156 2.76 -10.63 -1.25
CA PHE A 156 1.48 -11.32 -1.42
C PHE A 156 1.03 -12.15 -0.23
N THR A 157 1.95 -12.72 0.54
CA THR A 157 1.60 -13.45 1.77
C THR A 157 0.86 -12.57 2.77
N PHE A 158 0.94 -11.26 2.59
CA PHE A 158 0.33 -10.25 3.45
C PHE A 158 -1.08 -9.82 2.97
N SER A 159 -1.40 -10.00 1.69
CA SER A 159 -2.37 -9.18 0.97
C SER A 159 -3.84 -9.39 1.32
N MET A 160 -4.25 -10.55 1.84
CA MET A 160 -5.69 -10.84 1.80
C MET A 160 -6.51 -10.30 2.97
N ASN A 161 -5.91 -9.94 4.09
CA ASN A 161 -6.68 -9.47 5.27
C ASN A 161 -5.92 -8.43 6.11
N ALA A 162 -4.76 -7.99 5.66
CA ALA A 162 -4.03 -6.95 6.34
C ALA A 162 -4.69 -5.58 6.14
N PRO A 163 -4.61 -4.67 7.10
CA PRO A 163 -5.10 -3.31 6.96
C PRO A 163 -4.18 -2.51 6.03
N GLN A 164 -4.42 -2.69 4.75
CA GLN A 164 -3.72 -2.04 3.65
C GLN A 164 -4.63 -1.07 2.91
N TRP A 165 -4.04 -0.18 2.14
CA TRP A 165 -4.80 0.73 1.30
C TRP A 165 -5.88 -0.01 0.46
N PRO A 166 -7.11 0.48 0.33
CA PRO A 166 -7.66 1.72 0.89
C PRO A 166 -8.27 1.57 2.30
N VAL A 167 -8.13 0.42 2.95
CA VAL A 167 -8.76 0.10 4.23
C VAL A 167 -7.71 0.11 5.34
N ALA A 168 -7.61 1.24 6.02
CA ALA A 168 -6.76 1.36 7.20
C ALA A 168 -7.42 0.78 8.45
N SER A 169 -6.63 0.49 9.47
CA SER A 169 -7.11 0.10 10.79
C SER A 169 -6.45 0.90 11.91
N PHE A 170 -7.06 0.87 13.09
CA PHE A 170 -6.43 1.45 14.27
C PHE A 170 -5.21 0.62 14.67
N GLY A 171 -4.08 1.30 14.87
CA GLY A 171 -2.83 0.65 15.19
C GLY A 171 -1.82 1.57 15.86
N LEU A 172 -0.74 0.95 16.30
CA LEU A 172 0.45 1.57 16.83
C LEU A 172 1.64 1.20 15.94
N PHE A 173 2.33 2.20 15.44
CA PHE A 173 3.61 2.07 14.77
C PHE A 173 4.70 2.70 15.62
N SER A 174 5.88 2.10 15.66
CA SER A 174 7.09 2.72 16.20
C SER A 174 8.31 2.35 15.37
N SER A 175 9.26 3.27 15.24
CA SER A 175 10.57 2.99 14.66
C SER A 175 11.70 3.54 15.50
N LEU A 176 12.81 2.81 15.48
CA LEU A 176 14.04 3.14 16.18
C LEU A 176 15.20 3.16 15.18
N SER A 177 15.86 4.31 15.03
CA SER A 177 17.12 4.39 14.29
C SER A 177 18.24 3.81 15.13
N LEU A 178 18.73 2.63 14.74
CA LEU A 178 19.84 1.95 15.41
C LEU A 178 21.19 2.58 15.05
N SER A 179 21.28 3.16 13.87
CA SER A 179 22.40 3.93 13.34
C SER A 179 21.91 4.86 12.22
N THR A 180 22.81 5.61 11.61
CA THR A 180 22.51 6.51 10.48
C THR A 180 21.93 5.78 9.26
N ASN A 181 22.13 4.47 9.16
CA ASN A 181 21.76 3.66 8.02
C ASN A 181 20.95 2.41 8.39
N GLN A 182 20.52 2.27 9.64
CA GLN A 182 19.72 1.12 10.09
C GLN A 182 18.52 1.58 10.92
N ILE A 183 17.37 1.05 10.59
CA ILE A 183 16.08 1.33 11.27
C ILE A 183 15.46 -0.02 11.65
N LEU A 184 14.92 -0.08 12.86
CA LEU A 184 14.06 -1.17 13.32
C LEU A 184 12.66 -0.62 13.55
N SER A 185 11.68 -1.20 12.90
CA SER A 185 10.27 -0.78 12.97
C SER A 185 9.40 -1.87 13.57
N PHE A 186 8.39 -1.47 14.34
CA PHE A 186 7.40 -2.34 14.95
C PHE A 186 6.01 -1.81 14.66
N GLY A 187 5.04 -2.69 14.44
CA GLY A 187 3.65 -2.34 14.25
C GLY A 187 2.71 -3.34 14.92
N ILE A 188 1.61 -2.84 15.47
CA ILE A 188 0.47 -3.64 15.92
C ILE A 188 -0.79 -2.95 15.42
N TYR A 189 -1.61 -3.67 14.67
CA TYR A 189 -2.80 -3.15 14.01
C TYR A 189 -3.98 -4.09 14.23
N GLY A 190 -5.17 -3.50 14.35
CA GLY A 190 -6.37 -4.29 14.29
C GLY A 190 -6.47 -5.03 12.96
N SER A 191 -6.80 -6.30 12.99
CA SER A 191 -6.96 -7.15 11.83
C SER A 191 -8.33 -7.79 11.81
N ASP A 192 -8.93 -7.87 10.62
CA ASP A 192 -10.24 -8.44 10.43
C ASP A 192 -10.36 -9.07 9.04
N PRO A 193 -10.69 -10.37 8.92
CA PRO A 193 -10.89 -11.04 7.66
C PRO A 193 -12.14 -10.58 6.91
N GLU A 194 -13.11 -9.98 7.63
CA GLU A 194 -14.35 -9.52 7.05
C GLU A 194 -14.29 -8.06 6.61
N VAL A 195 -13.25 -7.67 5.88
CA VAL A 195 -13.30 -6.42 5.11
C VAL A 195 -14.19 -6.70 3.91
N THR A 196 -15.49 -6.77 4.15
CA THR A 196 -16.48 -7.02 3.10
C THR A 196 -16.67 -5.78 2.24
N ASP A 197 -17.15 -5.99 1.03
CA ASP A 197 -17.58 -4.94 0.10
C ASP A 197 -18.52 -3.94 0.76
N GLU A 198 -19.40 -4.41 1.64
CA GLU A 198 -20.33 -3.60 2.41
C GLU A 198 -19.59 -2.65 3.36
N PHE A 199 -18.54 -3.10 4.04
CA PHE A 199 -17.74 -2.25 4.92
C PHE A 199 -17.00 -1.15 4.13
N ILE A 200 -16.43 -1.49 2.98
CA ILE A 200 -15.74 -0.51 2.11
C ILE A 200 -16.73 0.58 1.67
N ASN A 201 -17.95 0.23 1.33
CA ASN A 201 -18.92 1.17 0.77
C ASN A 201 -19.70 1.98 1.81
N THR A 202 -20.00 1.41 2.99
CA THR A 202 -20.94 2.03 3.95
C THR A 202 -20.26 2.77 5.10
N ASN A 203 -19.02 2.45 5.45
CA ASN A 203 -18.37 2.92 6.67
C ASN A 203 -17.14 3.81 6.43
N GLY A 204 -17.14 4.60 5.37
CA GLY A 204 -15.99 5.38 4.91
C GLY A 204 -15.36 6.33 5.93
N PHE A 205 -16.10 6.79 6.94
CA PHE A 205 -15.63 7.71 7.98
C PHE A 205 -15.55 7.09 9.38
N GLN A 206 -15.83 5.80 9.53
CA GLN A 206 -15.78 5.14 10.82
C GLN A 206 -14.37 4.63 11.10
N ILE A 207 -13.85 4.98 12.28
CA ILE A 207 -12.71 4.28 12.86
C ILE A 207 -13.26 3.01 13.48
N ARG A 208 -12.85 1.88 12.96
CA ARG A 208 -13.28 0.58 13.47
C ARG A 208 -12.67 0.34 14.85
N SER A 209 -13.42 -0.24 15.77
CA SER A 209 -12.97 -0.59 17.12
C SER A 209 -13.11 -2.08 17.43
N ASN A 210 -13.90 -2.81 16.65
CA ASN A 210 -14.19 -4.22 16.88
C ASN A 210 -13.39 -5.09 15.92
N TYR A 211 -12.14 -5.33 16.26
CA TYR A 211 -11.28 -6.22 15.49
C TYR A 211 -11.35 -7.64 16.07
N THR A 212 -11.34 -8.63 15.20
CA THR A 212 -11.35 -10.05 15.58
C THR A 212 -9.95 -10.58 15.84
N GLY A 213 -8.93 -9.84 15.40
CA GLY A 213 -7.53 -10.20 15.56
C GLY A 213 -6.59 -8.99 15.60
N ALA A 214 -5.30 -9.28 15.60
CA ALA A 214 -4.24 -8.29 15.54
C ALA A 214 -3.11 -8.74 14.63
N LEU A 215 -2.76 -7.88 13.68
CA LEU A 215 -1.54 -7.99 12.91
C LEU A 215 -0.38 -7.41 13.72
N LYS A 216 0.69 -8.15 13.85
CA LYS A 216 1.96 -7.75 14.49
C LYS A 216 3.05 -7.86 13.44
N ILE A 217 3.87 -6.82 13.31
CA ILE A 217 4.92 -6.76 12.30
C ILE A 217 6.19 -6.14 12.87
N ILE A 218 7.33 -6.69 12.47
CA ILE A 218 8.65 -6.14 12.73
C ILE A 218 9.43 -6.10 11.42
N GLU A 219 10.10 -4.99 11.14
CA GLU A 219 10.95 -4.81 9.95
C GLU A 219 12.28 -4.20 10.36
N TRP A 220 13.38 -4.82 9.98
CA TRP A 220 14.69 -4.24 10.00
C TRP A 220 15.07 -3.77 8.60
N GLN A 221 15.51 -2.52 8.51
CA GLN A 221 15.94 -1.90 7.27
C GLN A 221 17.40 -1.46 7.39
N LYS A 222 18.18 -1.72 6.35
CA LYS A 222 19.52 -1.18 6.18
C LYS A 222 19.61 -0.50 4.83
N THR A 223 20.02 0.77 4.85
CA THR A 223 20.26 1.59 3.67
C THR A 223 21.73 1.98 3.57
N ASN A 224 22.24 2.06 2.37
CA ASN A 224 23.44 2.82 2.05
C ASN A 224 23.14 3.63 0.77
N ASP A 225 24.08 4.44 0.30
CA ASP A 225 23.85 5.39 -0.81
C ASP A 225 23.22 4.76 -2.06
N GLN A 226 23.36 3.47 -2.26
CA GLN A 226 22.97 2.78 -3.48
C GLN A 226 22.09 1.54 -3.27
N ASN A 227 21.99 1.03 -2.04
CA ASN A 227 21.30 -0.22 -1.74
C ASN A 227 20.37 -0.09 -0.55
N LEU A 228 19.26 -0.79 -0.63
CA LEU A 228 18.31 -1.01 0.44
C LEU A 228 18.18 -2.52 0.68
N LEU A 229 18.18 -2.93 1.94
CA LEU A 229 17.81 -4.26 2.38
C LEU A 229 16.77 -4.12 3.48
N LYS A 230 15.63 -4.78 3.32
CA LYS A 230 14.61 -4.93 4.35
C LYS A 230 14.42 -6.41 4.65
N LEU A 231 14.30 -6.72 5.93
CA LEU A 231 13.93 -8.04 6.43
C LEU A 231 12.78 -7.85 7.40
N GLY A 232 11.70 -8.54 7.18
CA GLY A 232 10.50 -8.40 8.00
C GLY A 232 9.89 -9.73 8.38
N PHE A 233 9.20 -9.71 9.49
CA PHE A 233 8.43 -10.81 10.01
C PHE A 233 7.08 -10.27 10.47
N PHE A 234 6.00 -10.98 10.16
CA PHE A 234 4.69 -10.62 10.67
C PHE A 234 3.90 -11.84 11.11
N SER A 235 2.99 -11.61 12.02
CA SER A 235 1.98 -12.60 12.39
C SER A 235 0.63 -11.92 12.51
N ASP A 236 -0.39 -12.59 12.00
CA ASP A 236 -1.78 -12.20 12.13
C ASP A 236 -2.53 -13.33 12.81
N ASN A 237 -3.12 -13.05 13.96
CA ASN A 237 -3.90 -14.05 14.71
C ASN A 237 -5.39 -14.03 14.37
N ASN A 238 -5.72 -13.41 13.25
CA ASN A 238 -7.08 -13.42 12.75
C ASN A 238 -7.51 -14.83 12.29
N ARG A 239 -8.80 -15.11 12.39
CA ARG A 239 -9.38 -16.31 11.81
C ARG A 239 -9.58 -16.02 10.33
N PHE A 240 -8.69 -16.51 9.48
CA PHE A 240 -8.87 -16.43 8.04
C PHE A 240 -10.08 -17.30 7.64
N GLY A 241 -11.23 -16.66 7.49
CA GLY A 241 -12.52 -17.31 7.51
C GLY A 241 -13.17 -17.53 6.15
N PHE A 242 -12.44 -17.83 5.08
CA PHE A 242 -13.10 -18.45 3.92
C PHE A 242 -13.58 -19.88 4.21
N TYR A 243 -13.10 -20.51 5.29
CA TYR A 243 -13.52 -21.85 5.72
C TYR A 243 -13.75 -21.85 7.22
N GLU A 244 -14.99 -22.11 7.62
CA GLU A 244 -15.37 -22.31 9.03
C GLU A 244 -14.48 -23.37 9.68
N GLY A 245 -13.73 -23.01 10.71
CA GLY A 245 -12.96 -23.94 11.54
C GLY A 245 -11.44 -23.76 11.58
N LEU A 246 -10.81 -22.90 10.74
CA LEU A 246 -9.38 -22.63 10.83
C LEU A 246 -9.10 -21.59 11.93
N THR A 247 -8.42 -22.02 12.99
CA THR A 247 -8.10 -21.20 14.18
C THR A 247 -6.63 -20.80 14.26
N SER A 248 -5.87 -21.00 13.20
CA SER A 248 -4.42 -20.80 13.22
C SER A 248 -4.01 -19.42 12.72
N SER A 249 -3.01 -18.83 13.36
CA SER A 249 -2.43 -17.55 13.01
C SER A 249 -1.60 -17.67 11.73
N LEU A 250 -1.69 -16.68 10.85
CA LEU A 250 -0.71 -16.53 9.76
C LEU A 250 0.61 -16.06 10.36
N ILE A 251 1.68 -16.72 9.98
CA ILE A 251 3.05 -16.31 10.30
C ILE A 251 3.83 -16.28 9.00
N ALA A 252 4.49 -15.17 8.71
CA ALA A 252 5.27 -15.06 7.49
C ALA A 252 6.51 -14.18 7.68
N PHE A 253 7.47 -14.44 6.80
CA PHE A 253 8.71 -13.70 6.66
C PHE A 253 8.77 -13.07 5.27
N TYR A 254 9.42 -11.91 5.16
CA TYR A 254 9.71 -11.30 3.87
C TYR A 254 11.10 -10.65 3.84
N ALA A 255 11.61 -10.51 2.61
CA ALA A 255 12.85 -9.80 2.32
C ALA A 255 12.68 -8.94 1.07
N VAL A 256 13.22 -7.73 1.10
CA VAL A 256 13.29 -6.82 -0.06
C VAL A 256 14.72 -6.35 -0.21
N LYS A 257 15.27 -6.44 -1.42
CA LYS A 257 16.59 -5.94 -1.74
C LYS A 257 16.54 -5.08 -3.00
N GLU A 258 17.10 -3.89 -2.91
CA GLU A 258 17.21 -2.96 -4.02
C GLU A 258 18.64 -2.46 -4.15
N GLY A 259 19.02 -2.06 -5.37
CA GLY A 259 20.35 -1.50 -5.58
C GLY A 259 20.61 -1.03 -7.00
N LEU A 260 21.78 -0.44 -7.19
CA LEU A 260 22.31 -0.12 -8.50
C LEU A 260 23.07 -1.32 -9.06
N LEU A 261 22.93 -1.53 -10.38
CA LEU A 261 23.69 -2.54 -11.13
C LEU A 261 24.96 -1.97 -11.77
N ASN A 262 25.00 -0.64 -11.99
CA ASN A 262 26.12 0.03 -12.63
C ASN A 262 26.49 1.34 -11.91
N ALA A 263 27.66 1.87 -12.23
CA ALA A 263 28.11 3.13 -11.66
C ALA A 263 27.17 4.28 -12.05
N SER A 264 27.02 5.24 -11.14
CA SER A 264 26.17 6.44 -11.31
C SER A 264 26.65 7.37 -12.45
N THR A 265 27.87 7.18 -12.93
CA THR A 265 28.47 7.95 -14.04
C THR A 265 28.11 7.45 -15.44
N SER A 266 27.40 6.34 -15.55
CA SER A 266 26.99 5.80 -16.85
C SER A 266 25.86 6.63 -17.49
N ARG A 267 25.79 6.64 -18.82
CA ARG A 267 24.71 7.33 -19.57
C ARG A 267 23.31 6.79 -19.28
N THR A 268 23.23 5.60 -18.72
CA THR A 268 21.98 4.98 -18.27
C THR A 268 22.24 4.35 -16.91
N GLN A 269 21.53 4.81 -15.91
CA GLN A 269 21.56 4.19 -14.58
C GLN A 269 20.67 2.95 -14.61
N LEU A 270 21.25 1.81 -14.28
CA LEU A 270 20.53 0.54 -14.11
C LEU A 270 20.39 0.22 -12.64
N SER A 271 19.20 -0.21 -12.24
CA SER A 271 18.92 -0.62 -10.87
C SER A 271 17.97 -1.82 -10.85
N TYR A 272 17.88 -2.48 -9.69
CA TYR A 272 17.06 -3.66 -9.50
C TYR A 272 16.25 -3.60 -8.22
N HIS A 273 15.17 -4.38 -8.18
CA HIS A 273 14.39 -4.73 -7.01
C HIS A 273 14.17 -6.23 -6.99
N LEU A 274 14.43 -6.87 -5.85
CA LEU A 274 14.14 -8.27 -5.58
C LEU A 274 13.28 -8.32 -4.32
N GLY A 275 12.20 -9.07 -4.36
CA GLY A 275 11.31 -9.32 -3.23
C GLY A 275 11.02 -10.80 -3.08
N PHE A 276 10.89 -11.23 -1.86
CA PHE A 276 10.51 -12.59 -1.49
C PHE A 276 9.66 -12.56 -0.24
N SER A 277 8.62 -13.39 -0.18
CA SER A 277 7.92 -13.67 1.07
C SER A 277 7.59 -15.16 1.18
N LEU A 278 7.46 -15.65 2.41
CA LEU A 278 7.18 -17.05 2.74
C LEU A 278 6.25 -17.12 3.95
N ALA A 279 5.08 -17.74 3.77
CA ALA A 279 4.23 -18.13 4.89
C ALA A 279 4.80 -19.41 5.54
N LEU A 280 4.97 -19.36 6.86
CA LEU A 280 5.53 -20.46 7.65
C LEU A 280 4.45 -21.48 8.07
N ASN A 281 3.17 -21.14 7.88
CA ASN A 281 2.05 -22.01 8.19
C ASN A 281 1.16 -22.22 6.97
N ASP A 282 1.28 -23.37 6.34
CA ASP A 282 0.61 -23.72 5.09
C ASP A 282 -0.92 -23.74 5.17
N GLN A 283 -1.50 -23.93 6.37
CA GLN A 283 -2.94 -24.11 6.51
C GLN A 283 -3.70 -22.77 6.53
N THR A 284 -3.01 -21.65 6.70
CA THR A 284 -3.64 -20.34 6.94
C THR A 284 -3.38 -19.29 5.89
N ALA A 285 -2.41 -19.53 5.03
CA ALA A 285 -2.01 -18.56 4.01
C ALA A 285 -2.59 -18.94 2.64
N PRO A 286 -3.37 -18.07 1.98
CA PRO A 286 -3.80 -18.29 0.60
C PRO A 286 -2.61 -18.29 -0.37
N ILE A 287 -1.54 -17.61 -0.04
CA ILE A 287 -0.26 -17.59 -0.77
C ILE A 287 0.85 -18.13 0.13
N ASN A 288 1.50 -19.24 -0.30
CA ASN A 288 2.60 -19.83 0.46
C ASN A 288 3.87 -19.01 0.38
N TYR A 289 4.22 -18.57 -0.83
CA TYR A 289 5.36 -17.72 -1.07
C TYR A 289 5.15 -16.86 -2.30
N ASP A 290 5.88 -15.76 -2.38
CA ASP A 290 5.97 -14.93 -3.58
C ASP A 290 7.42 -14.62 -3.93
N LEU A 291 7.66 -14.43 -5.22
CA LEU A 291 8.92 -14.00 -5.80
C LEU A 291 8.66 -12.77 -6.66
N ARG A 292 9.48 -11.76 -6.49
CA ARG A 292 9.43 -10.53 -7.28
C ARG A 292 10.81 -10.17 -7.77
N ALA A 293 10.91 -9.85 -9.06
CA ALA A 293 12.16 -9.43 -9.67
C ALA A 293 11.88 -8.30 -10.66
N SER A 294 12.63 -7.22 -10.55
CA SER A 294 12.46 -6.07 -11.44
C SER A 294 13.80 -5.41 -11.75
N ILE A 295 13.86 -4.87 -12.94
CA ILE A 295 14.98 -4.08 -13.46
C ILE A 295 14.48 -2.72 -13.93
N PHE A 296 15.28 -1.69 -13.69
CA PHE A 296 14.96 -0.30 -14.05
C PHE A 296 16.11 0.30 -14.82
N ALA A 297 15.77 1.06 -15.86
CA ALA A 297 16.73 1.82 -16.66
C ALA A 297 16.31 3.29 -16.69
N LYS A 298 17.17 4.18 -16.19
CA LYS A 298 16.99 5.63 -16.20
C LYS A 298 18.06 6.28 -17.06
N PRO A 299 17.75 6.67 -18.31
CA PRO A 299 18.69 7.40 -19.16
C PRO A 299 19.02 8.77 -18.55
N THR A 300 20.30 9.07 -18.36
CA THR A 300 20.77 10.33 -17.75
C THR A 300 21.01 11.44 -18.79
N ALA A 301 21.12 11.07 -20.06
CA ALA A 301 21.38 12.01 -21.15
C ALA A 301 20.13 12.74 -21.68
N TRP A 302 18.95 12.34 -21.24
CA TRP A 302 17.70 12.94 -21.70
C TRP A 302 17.35 14.18 -20.88
N LYS A 303 16.76 15.19 -21.53
CA LYS A 303 16.35 16.44 -20.86
C LYS A 303 15.22 16.24 -19.87
N LYS A 304 14.40 15.21 -20.06
CA LYS A 304 13.30 14.83 -19.18
C LYS A 304 13.64 13.57 -18.43
N GLU A 305 13.23 13.51 -17.17
CA GLU A 305 13.39 12.33 -16.35
C GLU A 305 12.42 11.25 -16.82
N MET A 306 12.98 10.13 -17.29
CA MET A 306 12.25 8.98 -17.76
C MET A 306 12.82 7.71 -17.13
N THR A 307 11.95 6.80 -16.76
CA THR A 307 12.33 5.50 -16.22
C THR A 307 11.61 4.40 -16.98
N PHE A 308 12.35 3.41 -17.44
CA PHE A 308 11.82 2.16 -17.96
C PHE A 308 11.90 1.12 -16.85
N ALA A 309 10.85 0.35 -16.67
CA ALA A 309 10.78 -0.71 -15.68
C ALA A 309 10.28 -2.00 -16.32
N LEU A 310 10.93 -3.12 -16.02
CA LEU A 310 10.48 -4.46 -16.36
C LEU A 310 10.42 -5.27 -15.08
N GLY A 311 9.24 -5.80 -14.75
CA GLY A 311 9.00 -6.60 -13.55
C GLY A 311 8.36 -7.95 -13.88
N TYR A 312 8.65 -8.93 -13.03
CA TYR A 312 7.98 -10.22 -12.99
C TYR A 312 7.65 -10.55 -11.54
N PHE A 313 6.40 -11.01 -11.33
CA PHE A 313 5.82 -11.27 -10.02
C PHE A 313 5.16 -12.64 -10.05
N TYR A 314 5.52 -13.49 -9.08
CA TYR A 314 5.04 -14.87 -9.00
C TYR A 314 4.57 -15.21 -7.58
N PRO A 315 3.29 -15.04 -7.29
CA PRO A 315 2.67 -15.57 -6.07
C PRO A 315 2.36 -17.07 -6.28
N HIS A 316 2.78 -17.89 -5.34
CA HIS A 316 2.42 -19.30 -5.33
C HIS A 316 1.18 -19.53 -4.48
N VAL A 317 0.08 -19.86 -5.13
CA VAL A 317 -1.21 -20.11 -4.46
C VAL A 317 -1.16 -21.42 -3.68
N ASN A 318 -1.63 -21.37 -2.44
CA ASN A 318 -1.67 -22.51 -1.55
C ASN A 318 -2.83 -23.45 -1.86
N LYS A 319 -2.54 -24.58 -2.46
CA LYS A 319 -3.56 -25.59 -2.80
C LYS A 319 -4.26 -26.18 -1.58
N ASN A 320 -3.57 -26.25 -0.42
CA ASN A 320 -4.14 -26.79 0.81
C ASN A 320 -5.16 -25.85 1.45
N TYR A 321 -5.02 -24.56 1.21
CA TYR A 321 -5.94 -23.54 1.71
C TYR A 321 -7.30 -23.57 0.99
N LEU A 322 -7.32 -23.95 -0.28
CA LEU A 322 -8.47 -23.82 -1.16
C LEU A 322 -9.17 -25.16 -1.47
N ASN A 323 -8.98 -26.17 -0.62
CA ASN A 323 -9.59 -27.51 -0.68
C ASN A 323 -10.25 -27.85 -2.04
N ASP A 324 -9.58 -28.71 -2.85
CA ASP A 324 -10.09 -29.33 -4.09
C ASP A 324 -10.24 -28.45 -5.36
N LEU A 325 -9.85 -27.19 -5.35
CA LEU A 325 -9.81 -26.41 -6.58
C LEU A 325 -8.52 -26.73 -7.37
N HIS A 326 -8.67 -27.00 -8.67
CA HIS A 326 -7.53 -27.13 -9.59
C HIS A 326 -6.88 -25.77 -9.86
N ILE A 327 -6.33 -25.15 -8.81
CA ILE A 327 -5.81 -23.80 -8.85
C ILE A 327 -4.44 -23.80 -9.50
N ARG A 328 -4.27 -22.93 -10.48
CA ARG A 328 -3.00 -22.57 -11.05
C ARG A 328 -2.50 -21.31 -10.35
N SER A 329 -1.19 -21.19 -10.14
CA SER A 329 -0.61 -19.96 -9.68
C SER A 329 -0.79 -18.89 -10.75
N GLU A 330 -1.18 -17.70 -10.32
CA GLU A 330 -1.22 -16.53 -11.18
C GLU A 330 0.18 -15.92 -11.24
N SER A 331 0.58 -15.40 -12.39
CA SER A 331 1.86 -14.71 -12.54
C SER A 331 1.70 -13.50 -13.44
N PHE A 332 2.54 -12.48 -13.21
CA PHE A 332 2.43 -11.20 -13.91
C PHE A 332 3.79 -10.78 -14.45
N GLY A 333 3.78 -10.29 -15.67
CA GLY A 333 4.89 -9.52 -16.24
C GLY A 333 4.42 -8.10 -16.54
N GLU A 334 5.21 -7.09 -16.19
CA GLU A 334 4.88 -5.70 -16.52
C GLU A 334 6.10 -5.00 -17.12
N LEU A 335 5.88 -4.37 -18.29
CA LEU A 335 6.78 -3.39 -18.88
C LEU A 335 6.16 -2.01 -18.73
N SER A 336 6.83 -1.09 -18.04
CA SER A 336 6.34 0.25 -17.76
C SER A 336 7.35 1.32 -18.19
N VAL A 337 6.82 2.46 -18.61
CA VAL A 337 7.57 3.67 -18.91
C VAL A 337 6.95 4.82 -18.14
N SER A 338 7.72 5.45 -17.26
CA SER A 338 7.30 6.60 -16.46
C SER A 338 8.05 7.84 -16.93
N LEU A 339 7.32 8.93 -17.17
CA LEU A 339 7.84 10.22 -17.63
C LEU A 339 7.42 11.32 -16.65
N LEU A 340 8.40 11.96 -16.01
CA LEU A 340 8.17 13.16 -15.21
C LEU A 340 7.96 14.36 -16.16
N MET A 341 6.71 14.79 -16.28
CA MET A 341 6.31 15.91 -17.14
C MET A 341 6.77 17.25 -16.55
N ASN A 342 6.56 17.42 -15.26
CA ASN A 342 7.01 18.54 -14.42
C ASN A 342 7.06 18.08 -12.96
N LYS A 343 7.45 18.95 -12.01
CA LYS A 343 7.60 18.61 -10.58
C LYS A 343 6.35 18.03 -9.92
N ASN A 344 5.18 18.26 -10.51
CA ASN A 344 3.88 17.88 -9.95
C ASN A 344 3.15 16.81 -10.79
N MET A 345 3.67 16.46 -11.98
CA MET A 345 2.92 15.63 -12.90
C MET A 345 3.78 14.53 -13.53
N THR A 346 3.34 13.30 -13.40
CA THR A 346 3.96 12.12 -14.01
C THR A 346 2.96 11.44 -14.94
N PHE A 347 3.41 11.09 -16.13
CA PHE A 347 2.69 10.24 -17.07
C PHE A 347 3.35 8.86 -17.13
N GLN A 348 2.55 7.81 -17.12
CA GLN A 348 3.03 6.43 -17.14
C GLN A 348 2.25 5.61 -18.16
N LEU A 349 2.98 4.78 -18.91
CA LEU A 349 2.43 3.77 -19.80
C LEU A 349 2.90 2.41 -19.33
N SER A 350 2.02 1.43 -19.33
CA SER A 350 2.33 0.06 -18.97
C SER A 350 1.71 -0.93 -19.95
N THR A 351 2.41 -2.03 -20.16
CA THR A 351 1.87 -3.24 -20.77
C THR A 351 2.06 -4.37 -19.78
N GLN A 352 0.98 -5.08 -19.48
CA GLN A 352 0.97 -6.17 -18.53
C GLN A 352 0.56 -7.47 -19.22
N TYR A 353 1.16 -8.57 -18.79
CA TYR A 353 0.77 -9.93 -19.16
C TYR A 353 0.42 -10.69 -17.88
N ILE A 354 -0.82 -11.14 -17.77
CA ILE A 354 -1.33 -11.89 -16.63
C ILE A 354 -1.62 -13.31 -17.09
N GLN A 355 -1.00 -14.28 -16.44
CA GLN A 355 -1.18 -15.68 -16.70
C GLN A 355 -1.89 -16.35 -15.53
N GLY A 356 -2.93 -17.14 -15.82
CA GLY A 356 -3.65 -17.89 -14.80
C GLY A 356 -4.62 -17.04 -13.97
N ALA A 357 -5.18 -15.98 -14.55
CA ALA A 357 -6.22 -15.18 -13.93
C ALA A 357 -7.41 -16.06 -13.45
N GLY A 358 -8.06 -15.67 -12.35
CA GLY A 358 -9.18 -16.43 -11.75
C GLY A 358 -8.76 -17.68 -10.97
N ALA A 359 -7.49 -17.84 -10.69
CA ALA A 359 -6.98 -19.05 -10.04
C ALA A 359 -7.61 -19.32 -8.66
N ILE A 360 -7.94 -18.28 -7.88
CA ILE A 360 -8.56 -18.43 -6.55
C ILE A 360 -10.02 -18.90 -6.64
N GLU A 361 -10.75 -18.50 -7.68
CA GLU A 361 -12.14 -18.89 -7.86
C GLU A 361 -12.31 -20.25 -8.56
N GLY A 362 -11.21 -20.94 -8.83
CA GLY A 362 -11.23 -22.20 -9.59
C GLY A 362 -11.54 -22.02 -11.07
N LEU A 363 -11.56 -20.78 -11.54
CA LEU A 363 -11.76 -20.43 -12.92
C LEU A 363 -10.42 -20.58 -13.66
N ASN A 364 -10.40 -21.40 -14.71
CA ASN A 364 -9.27 -21.48 -15.63
C ASN A 364 -9.43 -20.42 -16.71
N LEU A 365 -9.26 -19.15 -16.36
CA LEU A 365 -9.34 -18.08 -17.32
C LEU A 365 -8.09 -18.03 -18.22
N ASP A 366 -8.29 -17.60 -19.44
CA ASP A 366 -7.21 -17.40 -20.39
C ASP A 366 -6.30 -16.26 -19.92
N SER A 367 -5.05 -16.32 -20.37
CA SER A 367 -4.09 -15.21 -20.13
C SER A 367 -4.60 -13.90 -20.71
N SER A 368 -4.34 -12.83 -19.99
CA SER A 368 -4.75 -11.48 -20.38
C SER A 368 -3.55 -10.60 -20.72
N VAL A 369 -3.71 -9.76 -21.73
CA VAL A 369 -2.76 -8.70 -22.07
C VAL A 369 -3.46 -7.36 -21.85
N LEU A 370 -2.82 -6.50 -21.03
CA LEU A 370 -3.36 -5.18 -20.71
C LEU A 370 -2.42 -4.09 -21.20
N GLY A 371 -3.02 -2.98 -21.66
CA GLY A 371 -2.37 -1.69 -21.80
C GLY A 371 -2.98 -0.71 -20.84
N VAL A 372 -2.16 0.03 -20.10
CA VAL A 372 -2.61 1.04 -19.14
C VAL A 372 -1.89 2.36 -19.39
N ALA A 373 -2.66 3.43 -19.44
CA ALA A 373 -2.14 4.80 -19.42
C ALA A 373 -2.59 5.46 -18.11
N ARG A 374 -1.63 5.98 -17.34
CA ARG A 374 -1.84 6.62 -16.03
C ARG A 374 -1.32 8.04 -16.05
N LEU A 375 -2.10 8.96 -15.52
CA LEU A 375 -1.68 10.32 -15.22
C LEU A 375 -1.76 10.53 -13.71
N TYR A 376 -0.64 10.88 -13.09
CA TYR A 376 -0.52 11.24 -11.69
C TYR A 376 -0.21 12.72 -11.55
N PHE A 377 -0.91 13.39 -10.61
CA PHE A 377 -0.69 14.79 -10.27
C PHE A 377 -0.67 14.94 -8.75
N SER A 378 0.29 15.74 -8.23
CA SER A 378 0.46 16.01 -6.80
C SER A 378 0.75 17.49 -6.54
N LEU A 379 0.05 18.07 -5.55
CA LEU A 379 0.25 19.44 -5.03
C LEU A 379 0.60 19.41 -3.55
#